data_56c79503d887144404eb115630be51b0
#
_entry.id   56c79503d887144404eb115630be51b0
#
_cell.length_a   1.000
_cell.length_b   1.000
_cell.length_c   1.000
_cell.angle_alpha   90.00
_cell.angle_beta   90.00
_cell.angle_gamma   90.00
#
_symmetry.space_group_name_H-M   'P 1'
#
loop_
_entity.id
_entity.type
_entity.pdbx_description
1 polymer ?
#
loop_
_entity_poly.entity_id
_entity_poly.type
_entity_poly.pdbx_seq_one_letter_code
_entity_poly.pdbx_strand_id
1 'polypeptide(L)'
;MSTAVSIALAKERKTNEMVLNDQDKIRIAREYFMRADQGRPDIFELFHDDAEIYFPKFGFGFGRESFLEMVKGFEGSLEYIQHDYDSFTFIPSGDYLIVEGTSHGRMCGKSWAGGKTPGGRFCNVFKFRDGRIASVHIHLDPDYTGEDEARFRWGKNRHW
;
A
#
# COMPACT_ATOMS: atom_id res chain seq x y z
N MET A 1 49.06 -10.02 22.45
CA MET A 1 47.97 -10.98 22.28
C MET A 1 46.64 -10.23 22.46
N SER A 2 45.91 -9.92 21.45
CA SER A 2 44.50 -9.55 21.51
C SER A 2 44.00 -8.70 20.32
N THR A 3 44.36 -9.07 19.11
CA THR A 3 43.75 -8.40 17.91
C THR A 3 43.06 -9.41 16.97
N ALA A 4 43.24 -10.70 17.19
CA ALA A 4 42.68 -11.75 16.34
C ALA A 4 41.31 -12.24 16.81
N VAL A 5 40.91 -11.99 18.07
CA VAL A 5 39.60 -12.46 18.63
C VAL A 5 38.47 -11.53 18.27
N SER A 6 38.75 -10.24 18.00
CA SER A 6 37.70 -9.23 17.68
C SER A 6 37.15 -9.34 16.26
N ILE A 7 37.89 -9.96 15.34
CA ILE A 7 37.48 -10.11 13.92
C ILE A 7 36.63 -11.37 13.70
N ALA A 8 36.75 -12.38 14.56
CA ALA A 8 35.97 -13.61 14.46
C ALA A 8 34.50 -13.46 14.93
N LEU A 9 34.21 -12.51 15.83
CA LEU A 9 32.85 -12.23 16.36
C LEU A 9 31.98 -11.40 15.45
N ALA A 10 32.55 -10.75 14.44
CA ALA A 10 31.79 -9.94 13.46
C ALA A 10 31.29 -10.75 12.24
N LYS A 11 31.61 -12.05 12.16
CA LYS A 11 31.33 -12.85 10.97
C LYS A 11 30.17 -13.86 11.10
N GLU A 12 29.45 -13.87 12.23
CA GLU A 12 28.36 -14.84 12.48
C GLU A 12 27.00 -14.21 12.83
N ARG A 13 26.67 -13.07 12.22
CA ARG A 13 25.27 -12.64 12.14
C ARG A 13 24.85 -12.52 10.69
N LYS A 14 24.97 -13.57 9.91
CA LYS A 14 24.01 -13.83 8.84
C LYS A 14 22.76 -14.36 9.53
N THR A 15 21.92 -13.48 10.04
CA THR A 15 20.52 -13.76 10.22
C THR A 15 20.03 -14.34 8.90
N ASN A 16 19.40 -15.48 8.96
CA ASN A 16 18.79 -16.14 7.80
C ASN A 16 17.58 -15.26 7.40
N GLU A 17 17.86 -14.08 6.80
CA GLU A 17 16.84 -13.17 6.30
C GLU A 17 16.05 -13.95 5.27
N MET A 18 14.77 -14.11 5.50
CA MET A 18 13.86 -14.75 4.56
C MET A 18 13.67 -13.84 3.35
N VAL A 19 14.45 -14.08 2.30
CA VAL A 19 14.31 -13.35 1.04
C VAL A 19 13.11 -13.92 0.29
N LEU A 20 12.09 -13.09 0.12
CA LEU A 20 10.92 -13.43 -0.69
C LEU A 20 11.28 -13.41 -2.19
N ASN A 21 10.83 -14.42 -2.92
CA ASN A 21 10.83 -14.34 -4.38
C ASN A 21 9.70 -13.41 -4.87
N ASP A 22 9.72 -13.08 -6.16
CA ASP A 22 8.76 -12.12 -6.73
C ASP A 22 7.31 -12.60 -6.65
N GLN A 23 7.08 -13.92 -6.79
CA GLN A 23 5.74 -14.49 -6.70
C GLN A 23 5.18 -14.43 -5.27
N ASP A 24 6.03 -14.64 -4.26
CA ASP A 24 5.61 -14.48 -2.86
C ASP A 24 5.26 -13.03 -2.53
N LYS A 25 6.05 -12.05 -3.01
CA LYS A 25 5.73 -10.63 -2.86
C LYS A 25 4.38 -10.28 -3.49
N ILE A 26 4.14 -10.76 -4.72
CA ILE A 26 2.87 -10.56 -5.43
C ILE A 26 1.71 -11.20 -4.66
N ARG A 27 1.88 -12.42 -4.16
CA ARG A 27 0.87 -13.11 -3.35
C ARG A 27 0.51 -12.32 -2.09
N ILE A 28 1.51 -11.84 -1.34
CA ILE A 28 1.28 -11.04 -0.14
C ILE A 28 0.57 -9.72 -0.46
N ALA A 29 0.95 -9.05 -1.55
CA ALA A 29 0.28 -7.83 -1.98
C ALA A 29 -1.18 -8.07 -2.38
N ARG A 30 -1.49 -9.17 -3.08
CA ARG A 30 -2.87 -9.56 -3.40
C ARG A 30 -3.70 -9.80 -2.14
N GLU A 31 -3.13 -10.51 -1.15
CA GLU A 31 -3.76 -10.71 0.16
C GLU A 31 -4.02 -9.38 0.88
N TYR A 32 -3.08 -8.43 0.82
CA TYR A 32 -3.27 -7.10 1.39
C TYR A 32 -4.52 -6.42 0.81
N PHE A 33 -4.65 -6.35 -0.51
CA PHE A 33 -5.81 -5.71 -1.15
C PHE A 33 -7.10 -6.44 -0.83
N MET A 34 -7.11 -7.76 -0.88
CA MET A 34 -8.29 -8.57 -0.58
C MET A 34 -8.75 -8.36 0.87
N ARG A 35 -7.82 -8.37 1.83
CA ARG A 35 -8.15 -8.17 3.23
C ARG A 35 -8.60 -6.73 3.50
N ALA A 36 -8.00 -5.75 2.83
CA ALA A 36 -8.42 -4.35 2.91
C ALA A 36 -9.85 -4.15 2.40
N ASP A 37 -10.18 -4.66 1.21
CA ASP A 37 -11.52 -4.56 0.61
C ASP A 37 -12.60 -5.24 1.45
N GLN A 38 -12.24 -6.30 2.17
CA GLN A 38 -13.14 -7.04 3.06
C GLN A 38 -13.19 -6.47 4.48
N GLY A 39 -12.39 -5.46 4.79
CA GLY A 39 -12.30 -4.91 6.15
C GLY A 39 -11.78 -5.91 7.19
N ARG A 40 -10.94 -6.86 6.79
CA ARG A 40 -10.47 -7.96 7.63
C ARG A 40 -9.42 -7.52 8.63
N PRO A 41 -9.59 -7.80 9.93
CA PRO A 41 -8.62 -7.41 10.95
C PRO A 41 -7.30 -8.19 10.87
N ASP A 42 -7.28 -9.35 10.23
CA ASP A 42 -6.07 -10.15 10.02
C ASP A 42 -5.13 -9.59 8.94
N ILE A 43 -5.48 -8.46 8.31
CA ILE A 43 -4.58 -7.71 7.43
C ILE A 43 -3.26 -7.37 8.14
N PHE A 44 -3.28 -7.17 9.45
CA PHE A 44 -2.09 -6.84 10.25
C PHE A 44 -1.07 -7.96 10.34
N GLU A 45 -1.46 -9.22 10.10
CA GLU A 45 -0.55 -10.36 10.06
C GLU A 45 0.44 -10.28 8.88
N LEU A 46 0.09 -9.50 7.85
CA LEU A 46 0.95 -9.29 6.69
C LEU A 46 2.10 -8.29 6.96
N PHE A 47 2.02 -7.53 8.05
CA PHE A 47 2.92 -6.44 8.35
C PHE A 47 3.90 -6.79 9.47
N HIS A 48 5.04 -6.11 9.47
CA HIS A 48 5.86 -5.96 10.67
C HIS A 48 5.18 -5.05 11.68
N ASP A 49 5.49 -5.26 12.97
CA ASP A 49 4.92 -4.47 14.05
C ASP A 49 5.31 -2.98 13.97
N ASP A 50 6.48 -2.69 13.38
CA ASP A 50 7.03 -1.35 13.15
C ASP A 50 6.85 -0.85 11.71
N ALA A 51 5.97 -1.47 10.93
CA ALA A 51 5.79 -1.14 9.51
C ALA A 51 5.43 0.33 9.30
N GLU A 52 6.08 0.96 8.32
CA GLU A 52 5.80 2.32 7.90
C GLU A 52 4.63 2.34 6.90
N ILE A 53 3.70 3.26 7.10
CA ILE A 53 2.55 3.45 6.23
C ILE A 53 2.51 4.91 5.81
N TYR A 54 2.37 5.14 4.51
CA TYR A 54 2.11 6.47 3.97
C TYR A 54 0.77 6.48 3.24
N PHE A 55 -0.03 7.50 3.51
CA PHE A 55 -1.25 7.79 2.78
C PHE A 55 -1.38 9.31 2.56
N PRO A 56 -1.79 9.79 1.36
CA PRO A 56 -2.02 11.21 1.12
C PRO A 56 -3.01 11.80 2.14
N LYS A 57 -2.73 13.03 2.62
CA LYS A 57 -3.45 13.76 3.67
C LYS A 57 -3.25 13.25 5.11
N PHE A 58 -2.91 11.96 5.32
CA PHE A 58 -2.54 11.45 6.64
C PHE A 58 -1.03 11.56 6.92
N GLY A 59 -0.22 11.51 5.83
CA GLY A 59 1.23 11.51 5.95
C GLY A 59 1.78 10.13 6.33
N PHE A 60 2.87 10.11 7.10
CA PHE A 60 3.53 8.91 7.56
C PHE A 60 3.00 8.48 8.92
N GLY A 61 2.79 7.19 9.10
CA GLY A 61 2.47 6.55 10.35
C GLY A 61 3.27 5.25 10.51
N PHE A 62 3.34 4.74 11.75
CA PHE A 62 4.09 3.52 12.05
C PHE A 62 3.24 2.56 12.87
N GLY A 63 3.31 1.27 12.49
CA GLY A 63 2.66 0.20 13.17
C GLY A 63 1.13 0.19 13.05
N ARG A 64 0.54 -0.76 13.76
CA ARG A 64 -0.90 -1.03 13.71
C ARG A 64 -1.78 0.15 14.12
N GLU A 65 -1.36 0.90 15.13
CA GLU A 65 -2.17 2.01 15.66
C GLU A 65 -2.34 3.11 14.62
N SER A 66 -1.27 3.49 13.93
CA SER A 66 -1.33 4.49 12.84
C SER A 66 -2.20 4.02 11.67
N PHE A 67 -2.17 2.73 11.34
CA PHE A 67 -3.05 2.18 10.32
C PHE A 67 -4.53 2.28 10.73
N LEU A 68 -4.85 1.95 11.97
CA LEU A 68 -6.21 2.07 12.50
C LEU A 68 -6.67 3.53 12.55
N GLU A 69 -5.77 4.46 12.88
CA GLU A 69 -6.09 5.89 12.87
C GLU A 69 -6.39 6.39 11.45
N MET A 70 -5.61 5.97 10.47
CA MET A 70 -5.89 6.25 9.06
C MET A 70 -7.28 5.72 8.64
N VAL A 71 -7.61 4.48 9.00
CA VAL A 71 -8.92 3.86 8.68
C VAL A 71 -10.06 4.63 9.31
N LYS A 72 -9.91 5.08 10.57
CA LYS A 72 -10.91 5.93 11.26
C LYS A 72 -11.21 7.22 10.50
N GLY A 73 -10.24 7.77 9.76
CA GLY A 73 -10.45 8.95 8.93
C GLY A 73 -11.47 8.76 7.82
N PHE A 74 -11.79 7.53 7.47
CA PHE A 74 -12.82 7.19 6.47
C PHE A 74 -14.18 6.84 7.08
N GLU A 75 -14.27 6.68 8.42
CA GLU A 75 -15.53 6.33 9.08
C GLU A 75 -16.61 7.38 8.80
N GLY A 76 -17.81 6.90 8.42
CA GLY A 76 -18.96 7.73 8.10
C GLY A 76 -18.90 8.40 6.74
N SER A 77 -17.79 8.35 6.01
CA SER A 77 -17.65 8.93 4.67
C SER A 77 -17.53 7.87 3.57
N LEU A 78 -16.68 6.88 3.75
CA LEU A 78 -16.47 5.79 2.80
C LEU A 78 -17.54 4.71 3.00
N GLU A 79 -18.39 4.51 2.00
CA GLU A 79 -19.44 3.50 2.03
C GLU A 79 -18.89 2.13 1.62
N TYR A 80 -18.07 2.08 0.58
CA TYR A 80 -17.29 0.92 0.17
C TYR A 80 -16.16 1.31 -0.78
N ILE A 81 -15.15 0.47 -0.85
CA ILE A 81 -14.10 0.45 -1.86
C ILE A 81 -13.86 -0.98 -2.31
N GLN A 82 -13.62 -1.16 -3.59
CA GLN A 82 -13.22 -2.43 -4.18
C GLN A 82 -12.12 -2.19 -5.20
N HIS A 83 -11.04 -2.93 -5.10
CA HIS A 83 -9.96 -2.89 -6.09
C HIS A 83 -10.26 -3.83 -7.26
N ASP A 84 -9.92 -3.37 -8.47
CA ASP A 84 -10.10 -4.13 -9.70
C ASP A 84 -8.87 -5.02 -9.93
N TYR A 85 -8.87 -6.22 -9.36
CA TYR A 85 -7.70 -7.12 -9.33
C TYR A 85 -7.14 -7.47 -10.71
N ASP A 86 -7.99 -7.47 -11.75
CA ASP A 86 -7.58 -7.72 -13.13
C ASP A 86 -6.82 -6.53 -13.77
N SER A 87 -6.93 -5.35 -13.17
CA SER A 87 -6.20 -4.15 -13.58
C SER A 87 -4.78 -4.08 -13.05
N PHE A 88 -4.39 -4.98 -12.15
CA PHE A 88 -3.12 -4.86 -11.42
C PHE A 88 -1.91 -5.14 -12.31
N THR A 89 -0.99 -4.17 -12.34
CA THR A 89 0.37 -4.33 -12.86
C THR A 89 1.34 -4.46 -11.68
N PHE A 90 2.14 -5.52 -11.68
CA PHE A 90 3.13 -5.81 -10.64
C PHE A 90 4.53 -5.61 -11.17
N ILE A 91 5.33 -4.79 -10.48
CA ILE A 91 6.71 -4.46 -10.86
C ILE A 91 7.60 -4.78 -9.63
N PRO A 92 8.16 -6.00 -9.54
CA PRO A 92 9.09 -6.35 -8.48
C PRO A 92 10.48 -5.78 -8.75
N SER A 93 11.17 -5.35 -7.69
CA SER A 93 12.56 -4.87 -7.75
C SER A 93 13.25 -5.04 -6.39
N GLY A 94 14.15 -6.01 -6.26
CA GLY A 94 14.80 -6.31 -4.99
C GLY A 94 13.79 -6.60 -3.89
N ASP A 95 13.87 -5.88 -2.76
CA ASP A 95 12.92 -6.02 -1.65
C ASP A 95 11.59 -5.27 -1.88
N TYR A 96 11.43 -4.65 -3.02
CA TYR A 96 10.25 -3.85 -3.34
C TYR A 96 9.30 -4.56 -4.31
N LEU A 97 8.03 -4.18 -4.21
CA LEU A 97 7.00 -4.45 -5.21
C LEU A 97 6.18 -3.18 -5.42
N ILE A 98 6.09 -2.74 -6.66
CA ILE A 98 5.18 -1.67 -7.05
C ILE A 98 3.92 -2.32 -7.63
N VAL A 99 2.76 -1.84 -7.21
CA VAL A 99 1.46 -2.29 -7.73
C VAL A 99 0.69 -1.08 -8.23
N GLU A 100 0.47 -1.00 -9.53
CA GLU A 100 -0.47 -0.07 -10.13
C GLU A 100 -1.80 -0.76 -10.39
N GLY A 101 -2.90 0.00 -10.26
CA GLY A 101 -4.21 -0.54 -10.54
C GLY A 101 -5.32 0.51 -10.44
N THR A 102 -6.53 0.00 -10.54
CA THR A 102 -7.75 0.81 -10.39
C THR A 102 -8.64 0.26 -9.28
N SER A 103 -9.46 1.15 -8.75
CA SER A 103 -10.51 0.83 -7.79
C SER A 103 -11.80 1.52 -8.17
N HIS A 104 -12.89 1.03 -7.63
CA HIS A 104 -14.19 1.70 -7.66
C HIS A 104 -14.78 1.71 -6.26
N GLY A 105 -15.71 2.63 -6.02
CA GLY A 105 -16.29 2.75 -4.70
C GLY A 105 -17.30 3.87 -4.60
N ARG A 106 -17.70 4.17 -3.36
CA ARG A 106 -18.60 5.25 -3.03
C ARG A 106 -18.21 5.92 -1.72
N MET A 107 -18.18 7.26 -1.75
CA MET A 107 -17.85 8.10 -0.61
C MET A 107 -18.78 9.31 -0.60
N CYS A 108 -19.38 9.61 0.56
CA CYS A 108 -20.31 10.75 0.72
C CYS A 108 -21.41 10.78 -0.36
N GLY A 109 -21.96 9.61 -0.72
CA GLY A 109 -23.02 9.48 -1.73
C GLY A 109 -22.57 9.61 -3.18
N LYS A 110 -21.28 9.89 -3.47
CA LYS A 110 -20.72 9.97 -4.81
C LYS A 110 -19.88 8.74 -5.14
N SER A 111 -20.01 8.23 -6.36
CA SER A 111 -19.29 7.03 -6.82
C SER A 111 -18.11 7.42 -7.70
N TRP A 112 -17.04 6.61 -7.63
CA TRP A 112 -15.92 6.67 -8.57
C TRP A 112 -15.67 5.31 -9.22
N ALA A 113 -15.01 5.33 -10.36
CA ALA A 113 -14.51 4.15 -11.04
C ALA A 113 -13.22 4.51 -11.79
N GLY A 114 -12.11 3.95 -11.38
CA GLY A 114 -10.81 4.22 -11.98
C GLY A 114 -10.78 3.97 -13.48
N GLY A 115 -10.18 4.91 -14.22
CA GLY A 115 -10.21 4.90 -15.67
C GLY A 115 -11.49 5.46 -16.32
N LYS A 116 -12.50 5.81 -15.53
CA LYS A 116 -13.78 6.43 -15.98
C LYS A 116 -14.05 7.75 -15.27
N THR A 117 -13.51 7.91 -14.07
CA THR A 117 -13.62 9.12 -13.25
C THR A 117 -12.21 9.61 -12.86
N PRO A 118 -12.04 10.84 -12.38
CA PRO A 118 -10.75 11.35 -11.90
C PRO A 118 -10.12 10.48 -10.83
N GLY A 119 -10.90 10.04 -9.85
CA GLY A 119 -10.44 9.16 -8.77
C GLY A 119 -10.37 7.70 -9.15
N GLY A 120 -9.71 6.91 -8.31
CA GLY A 120 -9.70 5.45 -8.37
C GLY A 120 -8.50 4.82 -9.10
N ARG A 121 -7.51 5.60 -9.54
CA ARG A 121 -6.20 5.06 -9.90
C ARG A 121 -5.26 5.13 -8.72
N PHE A 122 -4.45 4.11 -8.53
CA PHE A 122 -3.48 4.06 -7.45
C PHE A 122 -2.15 3.46 -7.90
N CYS A 123 -1.10 3.78 -7.13
CA CYS A 123 0.19 3.14 -7.19
C CYS A 123 0.66 2.90 -5.75
N ASN A 124 0.75 1.65 -5.33
CA ASN A 124 1.26 1.28 -4.02
C ASN A 124 2.69 0.75 -4.14
N VAL A 125 3.57 1.29 -3.29
CA VAL A 125 4.96 0.83 -3.18
C VAL A 125 5.10 0.04 -1.89
N PHE A 126 5.32 -1.26 -2.00
CA PHE A 126 5.59 -2.16 -0.88
C PHE A 126 7.09 -2.38 -0.72
N LYS A 127 7.57 -2.41 0.51
CA LYS A 127 8.88 -2.93 0.88
C LYS A 127 8.70 -4.13 1.79
N PHE A 128 9.46 -5.18 1.54
CA PHE A 128 9.42 -6.41 2.32
C PHE A 128 10.70 -6.59 3.15
N ARG A 129 10.54 -7.19 4.31
CA ARG A 129 11.62 -7.62 5.20
C ARG A 129 11.16 -8.89 5.92
N ASP A 130 11.99 -9.90 5.98
CA ASP A 130 11.72 -11.15 6.72
C ASP A 130 10.34 -11.77 6.45
N GLY A 131 9.91 -11.75 5.18
CA GLY A 131 8.67 -12.39 4.75
C GLY A 131 7.40 -11.56 4.98
N ARG A 132 7.49 -10.31 5.47
CA ARG A 132 6.36 -9.42 5.75
C ARG A 132 6.53 -8.06 5.13
N ILE A 133 5.46 -7.28 5.08
CA ILE A 133 5.46 -5.89 4.63
C ILE A 133 6.15 -5.03 5.71
N ALA A 134 7.27 -4.40 5.36
CA ALA A 134 7.98 -3.45 6.21
C ALA A 134 7.53 -2.02 5.96
N SER A 135 7.07 -1.71 4.74
CA SER A 135 6.39 -0.44 4.47
C SER A 135 5.39 -0.59 3.32
N VAL A 136 4.36 0.24 3.34
CA VAL A 136 3.47 0.47 2.21
C VAL A 136 3.24 1.97 2.04
N HIS A 137 3.59 2.48 0.86
CA HIS A 137 3.31 3.86 0.48
C HIS A 137 2.21 3.84 -0.58
N ILE A 138 1.07 4.44 -0.23
CA ILE A 138 -0.11 4.48 -1.06
C ILE A 138 -0.13 5.82 -1.79
N HIS A 139 -0.04 5.79 -3.10
CA HIS A 139 -0.12 6.97 -3.97
C HIS A 139 -1.39 6.90 -4.80
N LEU A 140 -2.26 7.85 -4.58
CA LEU A 140 -3.52 7.99 -5.28
C LEU A 140 -3.99 9.44 -5.23
N ASP A 141 -5.00 9.77 -6.02
CA ASP A 141 -5.73 11.01 -5.81
C ASP A 141 -6.78 10.79 -4.70
N PRO A 142 -6.63 11.43 -3.53
CA PRO A 142 -7.58 11.28 -2.44
C PRO A 142 -8.90 12.03 -2.67
N ASP A 143 -9.03 12.80 -3.76
CA ASP A 143 -10.26 13.47 -4.16
C ASP A 143 -11.20 12.53 -4.91
N TYR A 144 -11.61 11.45 -4.25
CA TYR A 144 -12.53 10.46 -4.83
C TYR A 144 -13.85 11.06 -5.31
N THR A 145 -14.30 12.17 -4.71
CA THR A 145 -15.57 12.80 -5.03
C THR A 145 -15.48 13.82 -6.16
N GLY A 146 -14.26 14.16 -6.61
CA GLY A 146 -14.00 15.08 -7.71
C GLY A 146 -14.32 16.55 -7.39
N GLU A 147 -14.20 16.95 -6.14
CA GLU A 147 -14.48 18.34 -5.71
C GLU A 147 -13.48 19.34 -6.30
N ASP A 148 -12.24 18.90 -6.49
CA ASP A 148 -11.16 19.68 -7.10
C ASP A 148 -11.14 19.62 -8.62
N GLU A 149 -11.95 18.75 -9.24
CA GLU A 149 -11.93 18.50 -10.69
C GLU A 149 -12.05 19.79 -11.51
N ALA A 150 -12.90 20.72 -11.08
CA ALA A 150 -13.14 21.97 -11.81
C ALA A 150 -11.88 22.85 -11.92
N ARG A 151 -10.96 22.79 -10.93
CA ARG A 151 -9.71 23.57 -10.90
C ARG A 151 -8.66 23.01 -11.84
N PHE A 152 -8.69 21.72 -12.12
CA PHE A 152 -7.66 21.00 -12.89
C PHE A 152 -8.16 20.55 -14.28
N ARG A 153 -9.01 21.35 -14.92
CA ARG A 153 -9.51 21.06 -16.28
C ARG A 153 -8.47 21.45 -17.32
N TRP A 154 -7.73 20.47 -17.81
CA TRP A 154 -6.65 20.64 -18.78
C TRP A 154 -7.12 20.72 -20.24
N GLY A 155 -8.37 20.40 -20.52
CA GLY A 155 -8.88 20.39 -21.88
C GLY A 155 -10.21 19.66 -22.02
N LYS A 156 -10.73 19.60 -23.25
CA LYS A 156 -12.06 19.05 -23.51
C LYS A 156 -12.10 17.53 -23.57
N ASN A 157 -11.01 16.89 -23.95
CA ASN A 157 -10.91 15.43 -24.11
C ASN A 157 -9.94 14.85 -23.07
N ARG A 158 -10.47 14.54 -21.88
CA ARG A 158 -9.70 13.89 -20.83
C ARG A 158 -10.03 12.42 -20.76
N HIS A 159 -8.98 11.64 -20.49
CA HIS A 159 -9.08 10.21 -20.21
C HIS A 159 -8.57 9.97 -18.80
N TRP A 160 -9.30 9.20 -18.06
CA TRP A 160 -9.01 8.88 -16.65
C TRP A 160 -8.35 7.51 -16.50
#